data_6390f361b843774d1dbd0e212565586d
#
_entry.id   6390f361b843774d1dbd0e212565586d
#
_cell.length_a   1.000
_cell.length_b   1.000
_cell.length_c   1.000
_cell.angle_alpha   90.00
_cell.angle_beta   90.00
_cell.angle_gamma   90.00
#
_symmetry.space_group_name_H-M   'P 1'
#
loop_
_entity.id
_entity.type
_entity.pdbx_description
1 polymer ?
#
loop_
_entity_poly.entity_id
_entity_poly.type
_entity_poly.pdbx_seq_one_letter_code
_entity_poly.pdbx_strand_id
1 'polypeptide(L)'
;RNHYAIYSVNAEIAGFDTIREAFLGSYRGAYEPEAVEKGACTNSMASGWQPIASHQLNITLAPGETKSYVFVLGYIENPEEEKWESYGVINKTRAYAMLDRYKTDADVEKAFAELNDYWKKLLSKYTVKSSNDKVDRMVNIWNQYQCMVTFNMSRSASYYESGIGRGMGFRDSCQDLLGF
;
A
#
# COMPACT_ATOMS: atom_id res chain seq x y z
N ARG A 1 9.54 -19.61 -0.88
CA ARG A 1 8.56 -18.65 -0.35
C ARG A 1 7.47 -18.46 -1.39
N ASN A 2 6.25 -18.18 -0.94
CA ASN A 2 5.04 -18.09 -1.76
C ASN A 2 4.29 -16.75 -1.59
N HIS A 3 4.96 -15.75 -1.01
CA HIS A 3 4.45 -14.42 -0.73
C HIS A 3 5.02 -13.43 -1.74
N TYR A 4 4.16 -12.59 -2.32
CA TYR A 4 4.54 -11.66 -3.39
C TYR A 4 3.96 -10.27 -3.14
N ALA A 5 4.80 -9.26 -3.21
CA ALA A 5 4.36 -7.88 -3.39
C ALA A 5 4.05 -7.64 -4.87
N ILE A 6 2.99 -6.88 -5.13
CA ILE A 6 2.54 -6.57 -6.49
C ILE A 6 2.47 -5.06 -6.62
N TYR A 7 3.01 -4.56 -7.71
CA TYR A 7 2.86 -3.18 -8.13
C TYR A 7 2.37 -3.13 -9.57
N SER A 8 1.35 -2.37 -9.85
CA SER A 8 0.72 -2.30 -11.17
C SER A 8 0.11 -0.93 -11.43
N VAL A 9 -0.15 -0.66 -12.70
CA VAL A 9 -0.90 0.50 -13.19
C VAL A 9 -1.87 0.05 -14.26
N ASN A 10 -3.00 0.75 -14.40
CA ASN A 10 -4.03 0.47 -15.40
C ASN A 10 -3.72 1.04 -16.79
N ALA A 11 -2.44 1.10 -17.17
CA ALA A 11 -1.96 1.60 -18.45
C ALA A 11 -0.84 0.73 -19.00
N GLU A 12 -0.54 0.87 -20.29
CA GLU A 12 0.61 0.24 -20.91
C GLU A 12 1.91 0.83 -20.37
N ILE A 13 2.81 -0.04 -19.92
CA ILE A 13 4.09 0.33 -19.34
C ILE A 13 5.15 0.39 -20.44
N ALA A 14 5.75 1.55 -20.66
CA ALA A 14 6.84 1.74 -21.61
C ALA A 14 8.20 1.28 -21.05
N GLY A 15 8.36 1.27 -19.74
CA GLY A 15 9.57 0.81 -19.05
C GLY A 15 9.34 0.71 -17.55
N PHE A 16 10.30 0.10 -16.86
CA PHE A 16 10.27 -0.05 -15.41
C PHE A 16 11.67 -0.11 -14.81
N ASP A 17 11.79 0.15 -13.52
CA ASP A 17 12.98 -0.17 -12.74
C ASP A 17 12.56 -0.74 -11.38
N THR A 18 13.26 -1.80 -10.98
CA THR A 18 13.09 -2.38 -9.64
C THR A 18 14.35 -2.26 -8.78
N ILE A 19 15.47 -1.82 -9.34
CA ILE A 19 16.70 -1.49 -8.62
C ILE A 19 16.71 0.01 -8.30
N ARG A 20 16.77 0.35 -7.01
CA ARG A 20 16.78 1.75 -6.56
C ARG A 20 17.93 2.56 -7.17
N GLU A 21 19.13 2.01 -7.20
CA GLU A 21 20.33 2.69 -7.73
C GLU A 21 20.24 2.92 -9.23
N ALA A 22 19.67 1.96 -9.99
CA ALA A 22 19.45 2.11 -11.42
C ALA A 22 18.46 3.24 -11.75
N PHE A 23 17.44 3.43 -10.90
CA PHE A 23 16.46 4.50 -11.03
C PHE A 23 17.03 5.86 -10.60
N LEU A 24 17.66 5.93 -9.42
CA LEU A 24 18.15 7.19 -8.86
C LEU A 24 19.44 7.67 -9.53
N GLY A 25 20.30 6.75 -9.96
CA GLY A 25 21.68 7.03 -10.32
C GLY A 25 22.63 7.00 -9.12
N SER A 26 23.92 6.78 -9.39
CA SER A 26 24.96 6.77 -8.36
C SER A 26 25.13 8.15 -7.73
N TYR A 27 25.13 8.20 -6.38
CA TYR A 27 25.28 9.40 -5.58
C TYR A 27 24.16 10.44 -5.74
N ARG A 28 22.99 10.04 -6.28
CA ARG A 28 21.81 10.90 -6.43
C ARG A 28 20.70 10.54 -5.44
N GLY A 29 19.82 11.51 -5.16
CA GLY A 29 18.67 11.36 -4.28
C GLY A 29 17.33 11.29 -5.02
N ALA A 30 16.25 11.09 -4.28
CA ALA A 30 14.89 11.04 -4.83
C ALA A 30 14.39 12.39 -5.41
N TYR A 31 15.06 13.49 -5.14
CA TYR A 31 14.71 14.80 -5.67
C TYR A 31 15.19 15.02 -7.12
N GLU A 32 16.16 14.20 -7.60
CA GLU A 32 16.75 14.32 -8.94
C GLU A 32 17.13 12.93 -9.48
N PRO A 33 16.14 12.02 -9.69
CA PRO A 33 16.42 10.69 -10.20
C PRO A 33 16.94 10.72 -11.64
N GLU A 34 17.98 9.96 -11.92
CA GLU A 34 18.59 9.87 -13.26
C GLU A 34 17.62 9.36 -14.32
N ALA A 35 16.76 8.38 -13.97
CA ALA A 35 15.73 7.85 -14.87
C ALA A 35 14.71 8.93 -15.29
N VAL A 36 14.37 9.86 -14.38
CA VAL A 36 13.46 10.98 -14.68
C VAL A 36 14.16 12.01 -15.56
N GLU A 37 15.40 12.35 -15.27
CA GLU A 37 16.20 13.28 -16.08
C GLU A 37 16.39 12.76 -17.52
N LYS A 38 16.68 11.46 -17.67
CA LYS A 38 16.81 10.80 -18.96
C LYS A 38 15.48 10.55 -19.67
N GLY A 39 14.37 10.61 -18.95
CA GLY A 39 13.04 10.26 -19.46
C GLY A 39 12.88 8.79 -19.82
N ALA A 40 13.71 7.91 -19.23
CA ALA A 40 13.69 6.48 -19.55
C ALA A 40 14.14 5.62 -18.37
N CYS A 41 13.38 4.55 -18.11
CA CYS A 41 13.79 3.45 -17.23
C CYS A 41 14.75 2.49 -17.95
N THR A 42 15.50 1.72 -17.18
CA THR A 42 16.49 0.75 -17.68
C THR A 42 15.99 -0.68 -17.74
N ASN A 43 14.75 -0.94 -17.31
CA ASN A 43 14.14 -2.25 -17.11
C ASN A 43 14.96 -3.14 -16.16
N SER A 44 15.51 -2.53 -15.12
CA SER A 44 16.32 -3.23 -14.12
C SER A 44 15.47 -4.16 -13.25
N MET A 45 16.05 -5.33 -12.91
CA MET A 45 15.44 -6.32 -12.05
C MET A 45 16.23 -6.52 -10.77
N ALA A 46 15.66 -6.14 -9.62
CA ALA A 46 16.31 -6.29 -8.33
C ALA A 46 16.39 -7.74 -7.87
N SER A 47 17.52 -8.07 -7.22
CA SER A 47 17.74 -9.33 -6.55
C SER A 47 18.12 -9.07 -5.08
N GLY A 48 17.13 -8.79 -4.26
CA GLY A 48 17.24 -8.77 -2.81
C GLY A 48 17.64 -7.46 -2.15
N TRP A 49 18.34 -6.53 -2.81
CA TRP A 49 18.82 -5.30 -2.19
C TRP A 49 18.02 -4.07 -2.63
N GLN A 50 17.47 -3.35 -1.66
CA GLN A 50 16.72 -2.09 -1.86
C GLN A 50 15.81 -2.08 -3.09
N PRO A 51 14.86 -3.01 -3.21
CA PRO A 51 13.93 -3.02 -4.34
C PRO A 51 13.02 -1.80 -4.29
N ILE A 52 12.71 -1.28 -5.46
CA ILE A 52 11.68 -0.24 -5.68
C ILE A 52 10.65 -0.75 -6.67
N ALA A 53 9.58 0.00 -6.84
CA ALA A 53 8.62 -0.19 -7.92
C ALA A 53 8.46 1.13 -8.67
N SER A 54 8.91 1.16 -9.90
CA SER A 54 8.73 2.31 -10.79
C SER A 54 8.22 1.85 -12.15
N HIS A 55 7.28 2.62 -12.71
CA HIS A 55 6.75 2.42 -14.05
C HIS A 55 6.93 3.69 -14.88
N GLN A 56 7.39 3.53 -16.10
CA GLN A 56 7.42 4.59 -17.10
C GLN A 56 6.18 4.49 -17.97
N LEU A 57 5.44 5.59 -18.09
CA LEU A 57 4.30 5.73 -18.99
C LEU A 57 4.58 6.82 -20.02
N ASN A 58 4.35 6.54 -21.30
CA ASN A 58 4.40 7.54 -22.34
C ASN A 58 3.02 8.17 -22.52
N ILE A 59 2.89 9.44 -22.14
CA ILE A 59 1.60 10.14 -22.06
C ILE A 59 1.62 11.33 -23.01
N THR A 60 0.59 11.44 -23.84
CA THR A 60 0.32 12.64 -24.65
C THR A 60 -1.02 13.21 -24.21
N LEU A 61 -1.04 14.50 -23.87
CA LEU A 61 -2.23 15.25 -23.50
C LEU A 61 -2.48 16.38 -24.50
N ALA A 62 -3.69 16.48 -25.00
CA ALA A 62 -4.14 17.65 -25.75
C ALA A 62 -4.43 18.82 -24.78
N PRO A 63 -4.48 20.08 -25.26
CA PRO A 63 -4.84 21.21 -24.44
C PRO A 63 -6.21 21.02 -23.75
N GLY A 64 -6.23 21.10 -22.41
CA GLY A 64 -7.43 20.87 -21.60
C GLY A 64 -7.77 19.40 -21.33
N GLU A 65 -7.01 18.44 -21.86
CA GLU A 65 -7.20 17.01 -21.59
C GLU A 65 -6.66 16.64 -20.20
N THR A 66 -7.39 15.76 -19.51
CA THR A 66 -6.98 15.15 -18.24
C THR A 66 -7.02 13.64 -18.38
N LYS A 67 -6.02 12.94 -17.87
CA LYS A 67 -5.98 11.47 -17.79
C LYS A 67 -5.77 11.04 -16.34
N SER A 68 -6.52 10.04 -15.91
CA SER A 68 -6.36 9.41 -14.59
C SER A 68 -5.68 8.06 -14.74
N TYR A 69 -4.84 7.73 -13.77
CA TYR A 69 -4.17 6.43 -13.67
C TYR A 69 -4.36 5.85 -12.28
N VAL A 70 -4.67 4.55 -12.23
CA VAL A 70 -4.80 3.81 -10.99
C VAL A 70 -3.54 2.98 -10.78
N PHE A 71 -2.80 3.29 -9.72
CA PHE A 71 -1.67 2.50 -9.26
C PHE A 71 -2.10 1.62 -8.10
N VAL A 72 -1.76 0.34 -8.15
CA VAL A 72 -2.06 -0.62 -7.10
C VAL A 72 -0.77 -1.18 -6.54
N LEU A 73 -0.56 -1.00 -5.23
CA LEU A 73 0.43 -1.74 -4.46
C LEU A 73 -0.31 -2.77 -3.62
N GLY A 74 -0.01 -4.03 -3.79
CA GLY A 74 -0.72 -5.12 -3.15
C GLY A 74 0.18 -6.25 -2.70
N TYR A 75 -0.45 -7.21 -2.03
CA TYR A 75 0.18 -8.43 -1.54
C TYR A 75 -0.71 -9.62 -1.86
N ILE A 76 -0.09 -10.70 -2.32
CA ILE A 76 -0.75 -12.00 -2.49
C ILE A 76 0.10 -13.12 -1.91
N GLU A 77 -0.58 -14.20 -1.61
CA GLU A 77 0.00 -15.48 -1.24
C GLU A 77 -0.56 -16.58 -2.16
N ASN A 78 0.35 -17.32 -2.81
CA ASN A 78 -0.03 -18.52 -3.55
C ASN A 78 0.16 -19.74 -2.64
N PRO A 79 -0.73 -20.77 -2.70
CA PRO A 79 -0.42 -22.08 -2.15
C PRO A 79 0.88 -22.62 -2.75
N GLU A 80 1.62 -23.40 -1.99
CA GLU A 80 2.93 -23.90 -2.45
C GLU A 80 2.82 -24.73 -3.72
N GLU A 81 1.76 -25.54 -3.83
CA GLU A 81 1.41 -26.37 -4.98
C GLU A 81 1.02 -25.57 -6.23
N GLU A 82 0.49 -24.35 -6.05
CA GLU A 82 0.06 -23.43 -7.11
C GLU A 82 1.06 -22.32 -7.38
N LYS A 83 2.24 -22.39 -6.80
CA LYS A 83 3.23 -21.33 -6.85
C LYS A 83 3.67 -21.00 -8.28
N TRP A 84 3.81 -22.01 -9.10
CA TRP A 84 4.33 -21.91 -10.44
C TRP A 84 3.27 -22.18 -11.49
N GLU A 85 3.20 -21.36 -12.50
CA GLU A 85 2.42 -21.59 -13.72
C GLU A 85 3.17 -22.52 -14.69
N SER A 86 4.49 -22.33 -14.77
CA SER A 86 5.43 -23.16 -15.49
C SER A 86 6.82 -23.03 -14.86
N TYR A 87 7.82 -23.76 -15.39
CA TYR A 87 9.18 -23.71 -14.84
C TYR A 87 9.73 -22.26 -14.78
N GLY A 88 10.00 -21.78 -13.56
CA GLY A 88 10.52 -20.44 -13.29
C GLY A 88 9.52 -19.28 -13.48
N VAL A 89 8.27 -19.56 -13.81
CA VAL A 89 7.22 -18.55 -14.00
C VAL A 89 6.24 -18.60 -12.83
N ILE A 90 6.19 -17.53 -12.05
CA ILE A 90 5.27 -17.40 -10.90
C ILE A 90 3.83 -17.32 -11.41
N ASN A 91 2.93 -18.06 -10.78
CA ASN A 91 1.51 -17.99 -11.05
C ASN A 91 0.95 -16.63 -10.59
N LYS A 92 0.42 -15.85 -11.54
CA LYS A 92 -0.11 -14.51 -11.35
C LYS A 92 -1.64 -14.43 -11.27
N THR A 93 -2.34 -15.57 -11.31
CA THR A 93 -3.80 -15.61 -11.34
C THR A 93 -4.43 -14.82 -10.20
N ARG A 94 -3.94 -15.01 -8.97
CA ARG A 94 -4.44 -14.28 -7.78
C ARG A 94 -4.10 -12.78 -7.83
N ALA A 95 -2.96 -12.44 -8.43
CA ALA A 95 -2.57 -11.05 -8.65
C ALA A 95 -3.55 -10.35 -9.59
N TYR A 96 -3.82 -10.96 -10.75
CA TYR A 96 -4.76 -10.39 -11.71
C TYR A 96 -6.16 -10.28 -11.13
N ALA A 97 -6.65 -11.29 -10.40
CA ALA A 97 -7.94 -11.23 -9.73
C ALA A 97 -8.05 -10.08 -8.71
N MET A 98 -6.95 -9.74 -8.04
CA MET A 98 -6.89 -8.57 -7.15
C MET A 98 -6.89 -7.26 -7.94
N LEU A 99 -6.07 -7.16 -8.99
CA LEU A 99 -5.95 -5.96 -9.83
C LEU A 99 -7.26 -5.65 -10.57
N ASP A 100 -8.00 -6.68 -10.98
CA ASP A 100 -9.29 -6.54 -11.66
C ASP A 100 -10.35 -5.79 -10.84
N ARG A 101 -10.18 -5.73 -9.52
CA ARG A 101 -11.09 -4.98 -8.62
C ARG A 101 -10.85 -3.47 -8.63
N TYR A 102 -9.72 -3.01 -9.19
CA TYR A 102 -9.28 -1.62 -9.09
C TYR A 102 -8.82 -1.08 -10.45
N LYS A 103 -9.50 -1.48 -11.52
CA LYS A 103 -9.10 -1.11 -12.89
C LYS A 103 -9.47 0.32 -13.28
N THR A 104 -10.56 0.84 -12.74
CA THR A 104 -11.12 2.12 -13.13
C THR A 104 -11.24 3.07 -11.95
N ASP A 105 -11.35 4.37 -12.23
CA ASP A 105 -11.62 5.38 -11.20
C ASP A 105 -12.90 5.05 -10.42
N ALA A 106 -13.93 4.54 -11.10
CA ALA A 106 -15.19 4.13 -10.45
C ALA A 106 -15.00 2.97 -9.46
N ASP A 107 -14.14 2.00 -9.78
CA ASP A 107 -13.80 0.89 -8.87
C ASP A 107 -13.07 1.40 -7.62
N VAL A 108 -12.17 2.35 -7.81
CA VAL A 108 -11.42 2.99 -6.71
C VAL A 108 -12.37 3.79 -5.81
N GLU A 109 -13.25 4.61 -6.39
CA GLU A 109 -14.24 5.38 -5.63
C GLU A 109 -15.17 4.46 -4.82
N LYS A 110 -15.60 3.34 -5.42
CA LYS A 110 -16.39 2.34 -4.72
C LYS A 110 -15.62 1.74 -3.53
N ALA A 111 -14.35 1.41 -3.72
CA ALA A 111 -13.51 0.86 -2.64
C ALA A 111 -13.32 1.87 -1.50
N PHE A 112 -13.12 3.16 -1.81
CA PHE A 112 -13.07 4.22 -0.81
C PHE A 112 -14.41 4.40 -0.08
N ALA A 113 -15.54 4.31 -0.79
CA ALA A 113 -16.85 4.37 -0.17
C ALA A 113 -17.07 3.20 0.82
N GLU A 114 -16.74 1.98 0.41
CA GLU A 114 -16.82 0.78 1.26
C GLU A 114 -15.92 0.91 2.51
N LEU A 115 -14.69 1.38 2.35
CA LEU A 115 -13.76 1.63 3.45
C LEU A 115 -14.30 2.71 4.41
N ASN A 116 -14.83 3.80 3.88
CA ASN A 116 -15.43 4.88 4.66
C ASN A 116 -16.65 4.39 5.47
N ASP A 117 -17.49 3.57 4.86
CA ASP A 117 -18.66 2.98 5.54
C ASP A 117 -18.24 2.00 6.64
N TYR A 118 -17.20 1.21 6.41
CA TYR A 118 -16.61 0.36 7.45
C TYR A 118 -16.18 1.19 8.67
N TRP A 119 -15.40 2.24 8.46
CA TRP A 119 -14.92 3.11 9.54
C TRP A 119 -16.07 3.85 10.24
N LYS A 120 -17.01 4.39 9.49
CA LYS A 120 -18.21 5.03 10.09
C LYS A 120 -18.99 4.06 10.97
N LYS A 121 -19.21 2.83 10.50
CA LYS A 121 -19.91 1.80 11.26
C LYS A 121 -19.17 1.42 12.54
N LEU A 122 -17.85 1.29 12.48
CA LEU A 122 -17.01 0.97 13.63
C LEU A 122 -17.03 2.12 14.64
N LEU A 123 -16.67 3.32 14.22
CA LEU A 123 -16.53 4.49 15.08
C LEU A 123 -17.85 5.04 15.64
N SER A 124 -18.99 4.75 14.99
CA SER A 124 -20.31 5.17 15.47
C SER A 124 -20.81 4.43 16.72
N LYS A 125 -20.08 3.43 17.19
CA LYS A 125 -20.43 2.70 18.42
C LYS A 125 -20.34 3.56 19.68
N TYR A 126 -19.45 4.52 19.67
CA TYR A 126 -19.26 5.48 20.74
C TYR A 126 -19.04 6.87 20.15
N THR A 127 -19.92 7.82 20.50
CA THR A 127 -19.81 9.18 20.01
C THR A 127 -20.06 10.19 21.12
N VAL A 128 -19.26 11.24 21.16
CA VAL A 128 -19.39 12.38 22.05
C VAL A 128 -19.62 13.63 21.20
N LYS A 129 -20.50 14.51 21.66
CA LYS A 129 -20.68 15.84 21.09
C LYS A 129 -20.51 16.89 22.18
N SER A 130 -19.53 17.75 22.02
CA SER A 130 -19.23 18.86 22.91
C SER A 130 -19.34 20.21 22.19
N SER A 131 -18.98 21.28 22.85
CA SER A 131 -18.87 22.62 22.24
C SER A 131 -17.52 22.84 21.50
N ASN A 132 -16.67 21.80 21.42
CA ASN A 132 -15.34 21.89 20.82
C ASN A 132 -15.09 20.76 19.82
N ASP A 133 -15.17 21.08 18.53
CA ASP A 133 -15.01 20.11 17.42
C ASP A 133 -13.66 19.37 17.44
N LYS A 134 -12.60 19.97 18.00
CA LYS A 134 -11.28 19.31 18.11
C LYS A 134 -11.32 18.19 19.16
N VAL A 135 -12.00 18.43 20.27
CA VAL A 135 -12.24 17.39 21.31
C VAL A 135 -13.08 16.27 20.72
N ASP A 136 -14.16 16.62 20.01
CA ASP A 136 -15.06 15.65 19.39
C ASP A 136 -14.29 14.78 18.39
N ARG A 137 -13.46 15.37 17.56
CA ARG A 137 -12.62 14.61 16.61
C ARG A 137 -11.62 13.69 17.30
N MET A 138 -10.98 14.20 18.36
CA MET A 138 -10.03 13.40 19.13
C MET A 138 -10.70 12.17 19.74
N VAL A 139 -11.86 12.35 20.39
CA VAL A 139 -12.56 11.28 21.09
C VAL A 139 -13.25 10.33 20.11
N ASN A 140 -13.95 10.84 19.10
CA ASN A 140 -14.80 10.04 18.22
C ASN A 140 -14.03 9.29 17.13
N ILE A 141 -12.81 9.71 16.79
CA ILE A 141 -12.04 9.13 15.71
C ILE A 141 -10.67 8.66 16.21
N TRP A 142 -9.87 9.61 16.70
CA TRP A 142 -8.45 9.36 16.89
C TRP A 142 -8.17 8.37 18.03
N ASN A 143 -8.81 8.51 19.16
CA ASN A 143 -8.59 7.61 20.30
C ASN A 143 -8.98 6.17 19.96
N GLN A 144 -10.17 5.98 19.37
CA GLN A 144 -10.65 4.64 18.98
C GLN A 144 -9.72 4.01 17.93
N TYR A 145 -9.36 4.78 16.89
CA TYR A 145 -8.42 4.34 15.87
C TYR A 145 -7.07 3.95 16.47
N GLN A 146 -6.50 4.81 17.33
CA GLN A 146 -5.21 4.57 17.95
C GLN A 146 -5.20 3.32 18.82
N CYS A 147 -6.23 3.11 19.63
CA CYS A 147 -6.36 1.92 20.46
C CYS A 147 -6.44 0.65 19.63
N MET A 148 -7.25 0.66 18.56
CA MET A 148 -7.39 -0.47 17.65
C MET A 148 -6.07 -0.80 16.93
N VAL A 149 -5.37 0.21 16.40
CA VAL A 149 -4.08 0.01 15.71
C VAL A 149 -3.04 -0.50 16.68
N THR A 150 -2.94 0.09 17.88
CA THR A 150 -1.99 -0.33 18.92
C THR A 150 -2.24 -1.77 19.35
N PHE A 151 -3.51 -2.15 19.52
CA PHE A 151 -3.90 -3.54 19.84
C PHE A 151 -3.47 -4.49 18.72
N ASN A 152 -3.86 -4.23 17.47
CA ASN A 152 -3.58 -5.10 16.33
C ASN A 152 -2.07 -5.24 16.04
N MET A 153 -1.30 -4.21 16.31
CA MET A 153 0.17 -4.23 16.14
C MET A 153 0.92 -4.68 17.40
N SER A 154 0.23 -5.15 18.43
CA SER A 154 0.83 -5.55 19.71
C SER A 154 1.77 -4.47 20.28
N ARG A 155 1.42 -3.19 20.13
CA ARG A 155 2.22 -2.02 20.50
C ARG A 155 3.58 -1.94 19.81
N SER A 156 3.75 -2.62 18.68
CA SER A 156 4.96 -2.53 17.88
C SER A 156 4.94 -1.23 17.08
N ALA A 157 5.86 -0.30 17.40
CA ALA A 157 5.92 0.97 16.70
C ALA A 157 6.55 0.81 15.31
N SER A 158 7.51 -0.10 15.18
CA SER A 158 8.14 -0.39 13.89
C SER A 158 8.88 -1.72 13.91
N TYR A 159 9.17 -2.24 12.73
CA TYR A 159 10.03 -3.39 12.55
C TYR A 159 11.42 -3.18 13.16
N TYR A 160 11.97 -1.98 13.07
CA TYR A 160 13.29 -1.64 13.60
C TYR A 160 13.35 -1.62 15.13
N GLU A 161 12.24 -1.23 15.77
CA GLU A 161 12.17 -1.18 17.23
C GLU A 161 12.01 -2.58 17.84
N SER A 162 11.12 -3.39 17.29
CA SER A 162 10.63 -4.62 17.92
C SER A 162 10.99 -5.90 17.17
N GLY A 163 11.53 -5.81 15.95
CA GLY A 163 11.71 -6.95 15.06
C GLY A 163 10.38 -7.55 14.58
N ILE A 164 10.42 -8.80 14.14
CA ILE A 164 9.26 -9.49 13.54
C ILE A 164 8.36 -10.22 14.55
N GLY A 165 8.71 -10.21 15.82
CA GLY A 165 8.00 -11.01 16.82
C GLY A 165 7.94 -10.34 18.18
N ARG A 166 7.07 -9.32 18.33
CA ARG A 166 6.74 -8.81 19.66
C ARG A 166 5.49 -9.54 20.17
N GLY A 167 5.59 -10.10 21.38
CA GLY A 167 4.46 -10.70 22.06
C GLY A 167 3.46 -9.65 22.55
N MET A 168 2.18 -10.01 22.60
CA MET A 168 1.16 -9.18 23.23
C MET A 168 1.32 -9.19 24.75
N GLY A 169 1.51 -8.01 25.38
CA GLY A 169 1.42 -7.86 26.81
C GLY A 169 -0.04 -7.98 27.26
N PHE A 170 -0.33 -8.89 28.18
CA PHE A 170 -1.72 -9.16 28.61
C PHE A 170 -2.44 -7.90 29.11
N ARG A 171 -1.88 -7.21 30.09
CA ARG A 171 -2.48 -6.01 30.69
C ARG A 171 -2.66 -4.90 29.68
N ASP A 172 -1.60 -4.61 28.92
CA ASP A 172 -1.59 -3.50 27.97
C ASP A 172 -2.58 -3.72 26.84
N SER A 173 -2.64 -4.95 26.31
CA SER A 173 -3.58 -5.30 25.25
C SER A 173 -5.04 -5.28 25.71
N CYS A 174 -5.31 -5.69 26.95
CA CYS A 174 -6.65 -5.56 27.53
C CYS A 174 -7.08 -4.09 27.68
N GLN A 175 -6.15 -3.19 28.03
CA GLN A 175 -6.46 -1.75 28.09
C GLN A 175 -6.74 -1.16 26.71
N ASP A 176 -5.97 -1.51 25.71
CA ASP A 176 -6.18 -1.05 24.33
C ASP A 176 -7.52 -1.54 23.79
N LEU A 177 -7.89 -2.79 24.08
CA LEU A 177 -9.17 -3.39 23.65
C LEU A 177 -10.41 -2.65 24.20
N LEU A 178 -10.30 -2.02 25.36
CA LEU A 178 -11.40 -1.22 25.94
C LEU A 178 -11.65 0.09 25.18
N GLY A 179 -10.73 0.50 24.31
CA GLY A 179 -10.79 1.78 23.60
C GLY A 179 -11.49 1.73 22.24
N PHE A 180 -11.89 0.55 21.74
CA PHE A 180 -12.55 0.41 20.43
C PHE A 180 -13.56 -0.73 20.36
#